data_51e6cb43d7ee1af0fe4b5ae5db853bbc
#
_entry.id   51e6cb43d7ee1af0fe4b5ae5db853bbc
#
_cell.length_a   1.000
_cell.length_b   1.000
_cell.length_c   1.000
_cell.angle_alpha   90.00
_cell.angle_beta   90.00
_cell.angle_gamma   90.00
#
_symmetry.space_group_name_H-M   'P 1'
#
loop_
_entity.id
_entity.type
_entity.pdbx_description
1 polymer ?
#
loop_
_entity_poly.entity_id
_entity_poly.type
_entity_poly.pdbx_seq_one_letter_code
_entity_poly.pdbx_strand_id
1 'polypeptide(L)'
;METTNKTIDYRLTIIVPVYNEEGNIDALEKRLSTFLPQALCKACVMFVDDGSTDGSLKRIKDVCNRHEDFFYLGLAHNRGLSTALKAGIDASESAYVGYLDADLQTAPEDFNLLLPYVEDYEIVTGIRANRKDSFFKKVQSRIANGFRRMMTHDGVQDTGCPLKVIHTCCAKRIPFFTGMHRFLPALILLQGGKVKQVPVHHFPRLNGVSKYHLWNRLVSPFMDCFAYRWMKKRYINYKIADENYIERQNG
;
A
#
# COMPACT_ATOMS: atom_id res chain seq x y z
N MET A 1 -29.33 -20.20 -18.25
CA MET A 1 -29.33 -18.99 -17.42
C MET A 1 -27.95 -18.35 -17.58
N GLU A 2 -27.83 -17.43 -18.50
CA GLU A 2 -26.60 -16.62 -18.68
C GLU A 2 -26.52 -15.67 -17.49
N THR A 3 -25.61 -15.96 -16.57
CA THR A 3 -25.17 -14.98 -15.58
C THR A 3 -24.37 -13.92 -16.33
N THR A 4 -25.01 -12.83 -16.70
CA THR A 4 -24.34 -11.59 -17.10
C THR A 4 -23.42 -11.17 -15.95
N ASN A 5 -22.15 -11.55 -16.03
CA ASN A 5 -21.09 -11.03 -15.18
C ASN A 5 -21.00 -9.51 -15.47
N LYS A 6 -21.69 -8.73 -14.63
CA LYS A 6 -21.51 -7.28 -14.60
C LYS A 6 -20.10 -7.06 -14.10
N THR A 7 -19.15 -6.91 -14.99
CA THR A 7 -17.78 -6.46 -14.65
C THR A 7 -17.90 -5.07 -14.03
N ILE A 8 -17.87 -5.01 -12.71
CA ILE A 8 -17.87 -3.74 -12.00
C ILE A 8 -16.47 -3.16 -12.17
N ASP A 9 -16.33 -2.15 -13.00
CA ASP A 9 -15.05 -1.51 -13.34
C ASP A 9 -14.64 -0.55 -12.21
N TYR A 10 -13.92 -1.08 -11.20
CA TYR A 10 -13.30 -0.26 -10.15
C TYR A 10 -12.01 0.37 -10.67
N ARG A 11 -11.88 1.69 -10.51
CA ARG A 11 -10.64 2.40 -10.82
C ARG A 11 -9.60 2.30 -9.70
N LEU A 12 -10.03 2.14 -8.45
CA LEU A 12 -9.17 2.05 -7.27
C LEU A 12 -9.54 0.83 -6.43
N THR A 13 -8.56 -0.03 -6.13
CA THR A 13 -8.68 -1.07 -5.10
C THR A 13 -7.89 -0.64 -3.86
N ILE A 14 -8.57 -0.39 -2.74
CA ILE A 14 -7.95 -0.05 -1.46
C ILE A 14 -7.57 -1.34 -0.74
N ILE A 15 -6.29 -1.65 -0.71
CA ILE A 15 -5.73 -2.83 -0.02
C ILE A 15 -5.56 -2.47 1.46
N VAL A 16 -6.18 -3.27 2.33
CA VAL A 16 -6.08 -3.15 3.79
C VAL A 16 -5.51 -4.44 4.36
N PRO A 17 -4.18 -4.51 4.63
CA PRO A 17 -3.58 -5.66 5.29
C PRO A 17 -4.05 -5.77 6.74
N VAL A 18 -4.44 -6.97 7.15
CA VAL A 18 -4.96 -7.26 8.49
C VAL A 18 -4.18 -8.43 9.10
N TYR A 19 -3.75 -8.27 10.35
CA TYR A 19 -3.22 -9.37 11.17
C TYR A 19 -3.56 -9.16 12.64
N ASN A 20 -4.49 -9.98 13.15
CA ASN A 20 -4.98 -9.90 14.54
C ASN A 20 -5.44 -8.47 14.92
N GLU A 21 -6.38 -7.93 14.15
CA GLU A 21 -6.97 -6.60 14.31
C GLU A 21 -8.49 -6.68 14.50
N GLU A 22 -9.00 -7.77 15.11
CA GLU A 22 -10.42 -8.02 15.30
C GLU A 22 -11.19 -6.82 15.86
N GLY A 23 -10.58 -6.11 16.83
CA GLY A 23 -11.20 -4.94 17.47
C GLY A 23 -11.29 -3.69 16.59
N ASN A 24 -10.66 -3.68 15.42
CA ASN A 24 -10.64 -2.54 14.51
C ASN A 24 -11.55 -2.73 13.27
N ILE A 25 -12.02 -3.97 12.99
CA ILE A 25 -12.73 -4.28 11.74
C ILE A 25 -14.05 -3.51 11.63
N ASP A 26 -14.84 -3.42 12.69
CA ASP A 26 -16.13 -2.72 12.67
C ASP A 26 -15.95 -1.20 12.44
N ALA A 27 -14.90 -0.62 13.03
CA ALA A 27 -14.56 0.79 12.82
C ALA A 27 -14.04 1.05 11.40
N LEU A 28 -13.25 0.12 10.82
CA LEU A 28 -12.81 0.14 9.43
C LEU A 28 -13.99 0.05 8.48
N GLU A 29 -14.91 -0.92 8.68
CA GLU A 29 -16.13 -1.06 7.89
C GLU A 29 -16.89 0.26 7.84
N LYS A 30 -17.24 0.81 9.01
CA LYS A 30 -18.00 2.06 9.11
C LYS A 30 -17.30 3.21 8.36
N ARG A 31 -16.00 3.35 8.51
CA ARG A 31 -15.27 4.46 7.93
C ARG A 31 -15.09 4.32 6.43
N LEU A 32 -14.77 3.10 5.95
CA LEU A 32 -14.62 2.81 4.55
C LEU A 32 -15.94 2.86 3.79
N SER A 33 -17.03 2.29 4.35
CA SER A 33 -18.37 2.36 3.73
C SER A 33 -18.89 3.80 3.62
N THR A 34 -18.52 4.68 4.57
CA THR A 34 -18.84 6.13 4.49
C THR A 34 -18.00 6.81 3.42
N PHE A 35 -16.73 6.42 3.24
CA PHE A 35 -15.82 7.03 2.27
C PHE A 35 -16.11 6.63 0.83
N LEU A 36 -16.38 5.34 0.54
CA LEU A 36 -16.52 4.83 -0.83
C LEU A 36 -17.47 5.63 -1.71
N PRO A 37 -18.67 6.06 -1.25
CA PRO A 37 -19.57 6.89 -2.05
C PRO A 37 -19.04 8.31 -2.31
N GLN A 38 -18.05 8.77 -1.54
CA GLN A 38 -17.44 10.11 -1.64
C GLN A 38 -16.10 10.11 -2.37
N ALA A 39 -15.62 8.93 -2.77
CA ALA A 39 -14.37 8.80 -3.50
C ALA A 39 -14.46 9.45 -4.88
N LEU A 40 -13.41 10.16 -5.30
CA LEU A 40 -13.36 10.83 -6.61
C LEU A 40 -13.35 9.86 -7.80
N CYS A 41 -13.24 8.58 -7.56
CA CYS A 41 -13.39 7.54 -8.58
C CYS A 41 -14.06 6.31 -7.97
N LYS A 42 -14.61 5.43 -8.81
CA LYS A 42 -15.22 4.19 -8.34
C LYS A 42 -14.17 3.31 -7.66
N ALA A 43 -14.35 3.06 -6.38
CA ALA A 43 -13.39 2.35 -5.55
C ALA A 43 -14.00 1.14 -4.86
N CYS A 44 -13.18 0.16 -4.54
CA CYS A 44 -13.52 -0.98 -3.69
C CYS A 44 -12.46 -1.19 -2.60
N VAL A 45 -12.78 -2.00 -1.61
CA VAL A 45 -11.89 -2.38 -0.51
C VAL A 45 -11.53 -3.85 -0.66
N MET A 46 -10.24 -4.16 -0.51
CA MET A 46 -9.74 -5.52 -0.44
C MET A 46 -9.01 -5.72 0.89
N PHE A 47 -9.64 -6.38 1.84
CA PHE A 47 -8.97 -6.84 3.04
C PHE A 47 -8.05 -8.01 2.71
N VAL A 48 -6.81 -7.94 3.20
CA VAL A 48 -5.87 -9.08 3.07
C VAL A 48 -5.50 -9.55 4.47
N ASP A 49 -6.14 -10.64 4.89
CA ASP A 49 -5.84 -11.27 6.18
C ASP A 49 -4.54 -12.06 6.07
N ASP A 50 -3.51 -11.64 6.83
CA ASP A 50 -2.19 -12.25 6.85
C ASP A 50 -2.12 -13.43 7.85
N GLY A 51 -3.09 -14.35 7.76
CA GLY A 51 -3.17 -15.55 8.61
C GLY A 51 -3.45 -15.22 10.07
N SER A 52 -4.44 -14.38 10.35
CA SER A 52 -4.87 -14.03 11.72
C SER A 52 -5.27 -15.27 12.52
N THR A 53 -4.99 -15.23 13.82
CA THR A 53 -5.31 -16.28 14.79
C THR A 53 -6.46 -15.90 15.72
N ASP A 54 -6.96 -14.66 15.62
CA ASP A 54 -8.14 -14.15 16.33
C ASP A 54 -9.39 -14.18 15.43
N GLY A 55 -10.45 -13.45 15.80
CA GLY A 55 -11.68 -13.34 15.02
C GLY A 55 -11.62 -12.46 13.78
N SER A 56 -10.44 -11.89 13.41
CA SER A 56 -10.32 -10.93 12.30
C SER A 56 -10.87 -11.45 10.98
N LEU A 57 -10.44 -12.64 10.53
CA LEU A 57 -10.89 -13.21 9.25
C LEU A 57 -12.40 -13.45 9.22
N LYS A 58 -12.98 -13.91 10.34
CA LYS A 58 -14.43 -14.13 10.44
C LYS A 58 -15.18 -12.81 10.27
N ARG A 59 -14.76 -11.75 11.01
CA ARG A 59 -15.39 -10.43 10.90
C ARG A 59 -15.23 -9.82 9.50
N ILE A 60 -14.08 -9.99 8.87
CA ILE A 60 -13.87 -9.55 7.48
C ILE A 60 -14.86 -10.22 6.53
N LYS A 61 -15.06 -11.53 6.65
CA LYS A 61 -16.06 -12.25 5.83
C LYS A 61 -17.47 -11.72 6.05
N ASP A 62 -17.83 -11.45 7.30
CA ASP A 62 -19.14 -10.90 7.65
C ASP A 62 -19.34 -9.49 7.04
N VAL A 63 -18.29 -8.65 7.03
CA VAL A 63 -18.30 -7.34 6.35
C VAL A 63 -18.51 -7.50 4.84
N CYS A 64 -17.73 -8.36 4.20
CA CYS A 64 -17.80 -8.58 2.75
C CYS A 64 -19.18 -9.15 2.32
N ASN A 65 -19.84 -9.91 3.19
CA ASN A 65 -21.19 -10.39 2.93
C ASN A 65 -22.27 -9.29 2.98
N ARG A 66 -21.99 -8.17 3.68
CA ARG A 66 -22.92 -7.02 3.81
C ARG A 66 -22.73 -5.94 2.75
N HIS A 67 -21.57 -5.92 2.10
CA HIS A 67 -21.20 -4.85 1.17
C HIS A 67 -20.65 -5.43 -0.15
N GLU A 68 -21.21 -5.01 -1.27
CA GLU A 68 -20.81 -5.47 -2.61
C GLU A 68 -19.42 -4.96 -3.04
N ASP A 69 -18.97 -3.82 -2.48
CA ASP A 69 -17.69 -3.18 -2.79
C ASP A 69 -16.56 -3.63 -1.86
N PHE A 70 -16.78 -4.64 -1.00
CA PHE A 70 -15.80 -5.17 -0.07
C PHE A 70 -15.43 -6.61 -0.42
N PHE A 71 -14.14 -6.85 -0.55
CA PHE A 71 -13.55 -8.13 -0.92
C PHE A 71 -12.51 -8.56 0.12
N TYR A 72 -12.14 -9.82 0.13
CA TYR A 72 -11.08 -10.32 1.00
C TYR A 72 -10.20 -11.38 0.34
N LEU A 73 -8.97 -11.45 0.82
CA LEU A 73 -8.03 -12.55 0.64
C LEU A 73 -7.60 -13.04 2.02
N GLY A 74 -7.56 -14.35 2.24
CA GLY A 74 -7.02 -14.95 3.46
C GLY A 74 -5.75 -15.74 3.12
N LEU A 75 -4.61 -15.36 3.72
CA LEU A 75 -3.37 -16.10 3.60
C LEU A 75 -3.36 -17.30 4.56
N ALA A 76 -2.80 -18.42 4.15
CA ALA A 76 -2.76 -19.64 4.95
C ALA A 76 -1.96 -19.47 6.26
N HIS A 77 -0.96 -18.58 6.27
CA HIS A 77 -0.08 -18.32 7.42
C HIS A 77 0.39 -16.88 7.39
N ASN A 78 0.75 -16.35 8.57
CA ASN A 78 1.38 -15.04 8.68
C ASN A 78 2.73 -15.02 7.94
N ARG A 79 2.86 -14.09 7.00
CA ARG A 79 4.06 -13.85 6.19
C ARG A 79 4.50 -12.40 6.20
N GLY A 80 3.79 -11.55 6.95
CA GLY A 80 4.09 -10.16 7.16
C GLY A 80 3.50 -9.21 6.12
N LEU A 81 3.47 -7.94 6.49
CA LEU A 81 2.84 -6.84 5.76
C LEU A 81 3.20 -6.79 4.26
N SER A 82 4.48 -7.00 3.91
CA SER A 82 4.89 -6.97 2.49
C SER A 82 4.24 -8.07 1.68
N THR A 83 4.04 -9.26 2.25
CA THR A 83 3.37 -10.38 1.59
C THR A 83 1.88 -10.10 1.41
N ALA A 84 1.22 -9.58 2.43
CA ALA A 84 -0.19 -9.20 2.36
C ALA A 84 -0.42 -8.12 1.28
N LEU A 85 0.43 -7.09 1.24
CA LEU A 85 0.38 -6.07 0.18
C LEU A 85 0.61 -6.66 -1.21
N LYS A 86 1.61 -7.54 -1.36
CA LYS A 86 1.89 -8.20 -2.64
C LYS A 86 0.69 -9.02 -3.11
N ALA A 87 0.08 -9.81 -2.22
CA ALA A 87 -1.09 -10.62 -2.55
C ALA A 87 -2.27 -9.74 -3.01
N GLY A 88 -2.53 -8.64 -2.31
CA GLY A 88 -3.57 -7.67 -2.71
C GLY A 88 -3.28 -7.00 -4.04
N ILE A 89 -2.03 -6.61 -4.31
CA ILE A 89 -1.60 -6.02 -5.58
C ILE A 89 -1.78 -7.03 -6.73
N ASP A 90 -1.36 -8.28 -6.56
CA ASP A 90 -1.45 -9.30 -7.60
C ASP A 90 -2.90 -9.63 -7.96
N ALA A 91 -3.79 -9.66 -6.98
CA ALA A 91 -5.21 -9.92 -7.17
C ALA A 91 -6.00 -8.72 -7.71
N SER A 92 -5.44 -7.51 -7.67
CA SER A 92 -6.15 -6.30 -8.12
C SER A 92 -6.17 -6.19 -9.64
N GLU A 93 -7.35 -5.88 -10.19
CA GLU A 93 -7.57 -5.63 -11.63
C GLU A 93 -7.84 -4.14 -11.94
N SER A 94 -8.04 -3.30 -10.92
CA SER A 94 -8.27 -1.87 -11.06
C SER A 94 -7.05 -1.13 -11.61
N ALA A 95 -7.24 0.07 -12.19
CA ALA A 95 -6.15 0.90 -12.71
C ALA A 95 -5.14 1.30 -11.61
N TYR A 96 -5.66 1.51 -10.38
CA TYR A 96 -4.88 1.95 -9.24
C TYR A 96 -5.07 1.03 -8.04
N VAL A 97 -4.01 0.81 -7.27
CA VAL A 97 -4.06 0.21 -5.94
C VAL A 97 -3.76 1.27 -4.89
N GLY A 98 -4.63 1.34 -3.88
CA GLY A 98 -4.44 2.14 -2.68
C GLY A 98 -3.93 1.27 -1.54
N TYR A 99 -3.15 1.83 -0.62
CA TYR A 99 -2.72 1.15 0.60
C TYR A 99 -3.18 1.93 1.84
N LEU A 100 -3.81 1.25 2.78
CA LEU A 100 -4.30 1.78 4.06
C LEU A 100 -4.01 0.77 5.18
N ASP A 101 -3.47 1.23 6.31
CA ASP A 101 -3.30 0.39 7.51
C ASP A 101 -4.64 0.16 8.24
N ALA A 102 -4.79 -1.02 8.84
CA ALA A 102 -5.99 -1.40 9.60
C ALA A 102 -6.14 -0.71 10.96
N ASP A 103 -5.16 0.09 11.40
CA ASP A 103 -5.15 0.72 12.73
C ASP A 103 -5.82 2.10 12.80
N LEU A 104 -6.43 2.55 11.69
CA LEU A 104 -7.15 3.83 11.57
C LEU A 104 -6.33 5.09 11.91
N GLN A 105 -5.00 5.00 11.86
CA GLN A 105 -4.13 6.16 12.05
C GLN A 105 -4.12 7.12 10.85
N THR A 106 -4.58 6.68 9.68
CA THR A 106 -4.79 7.50 8.48
C THR A 106 -6.26 7.50 8.07
N ALA A 107 -6.69 8.56 7.42
CA ALA A 107 -8.06 8.75 6.98
C ALA A 107 -8.27 8.17 5.57
N PRO A 108 -9.25 7.29 5.32
CA PRO A 108 -9.61 6.91 3.96
C PRO A 108 -9.99 8.11 3.09
N GLU A 109 -10.59 9.14 3.68
CA GLU A 109 -10.99 10.37 3.00
C GLU A 109 -9.80 11.09 2.34
N ASP A 110 -8.60 10.91 2.88
CA ASP A 110 -7.37 11.50 2.33
C ASP A 110 -6.93 10.88 1.00
N PHE A 111 -7.53 9.74 0.57
CA PHE A 111 -7.34 9.27 -0.81
C PHE A 111 -7.79 10.33 -1.82
N ASN A 112 -8.81 11.12 -1.52
CA ASN A 112 -9.26 12.22 -2.36
C ASN A 112 -8.23 13.36 -2.50
N LEU A 113 -7.25 13.46 -1.59
CA LEU A 113 -6.11 14.37 -1.72
C LEU A 113 -5.03 13.82 -2.67
N LEU A 114 -4.96 12.50 -2.81
CA LEU A 114 -3.95 11.82 -3.64
C LEU A 114 -4.44 11.62 -5.09
N LEU A 115 -5.72 11.27 -5.26
CA LEU A 115 -6.33 10.92 -6.54
C LEU A 115 -6.15 11.96 -7.65
N PRO A 116 -6.18 13.28 -7.40
CA PRO A 116 -5.96 14.28 -8.47
C PRO A 116 -4.60 14.21 -9.16
N TYR A 117 -3.62 13.51 -8.56
CA TYR A 117 -2.26 13.43 -9.10
C TYR A 117 -1.92 12.10 -9.77
N VAL A 118 -2.85 11.12 -9.75
CA VAL A 118 -2.55 9.75 -10.22
C VAL A 118 -2.35 9.63 -11.72
N GLU A 119 -2.83 10.58 -12.52
CA GLU A 119 -2.62 10.57 -13.97
C GLU A 119 -1.18 11.01 -14.35
N ASP A 120 -0.53 11.84 -13.52
CA ASP A 120 0.79 12.42 -13.79
C ASP A 120 1.95 11.69 -13.08
N TYR A 121 1.63 10.84 -12.08
CA TYR A 121 2.60 10.18 -11.21
C TYR A 121 2.27 8.71 -10.99
N GLU A 122 3.23 7.81 -11.18
CA GLU A 122 3.05 6.37 -11.00
C GLU A 122 2.81 5.97 -9.54
N ILE A 123 3.24 6.80 -8.59
CA ILE A 123 2.91 6.69 -7.17
C ILE A 123 2.66 8.07 -6.55
N VAL A 124 1.57 8.18 -5.82
CA VAL A 124 1.28 9.31 -4.94
C VAL A 124 1.31 8.81 -3.49
N THR A 125 2.13 9.39 -2.63
CA THR A 125 2.30 8.97 -1.23
C THR A 125 2.00 10.10 -0.27
N GLY A 126 1.34 9.77 0.85
CA GLY A 126 1.08 10.72 1.92
C GLY A 126 2.35 11.11 2.68
N ILE A 127 2.38 12.35 3.19
CA ILE A 127 3.29 12.80 4.23
C ILE A 127 2.43 13.10 5.45
N ARG A 128 2.67 12.41 6.56
CA ARG A 128 1.88 12.61 7.80
C ARG A 128 2.18 13.98 8.39
N ALA A 129 1.19 14.86 8.31
CA ALA A 129 1.23 16.18 8.95
C ALA A 129 1.09 16.04 10.49
N ASN A 130 1.74 16.92 11.24
CA ASN A 130 1.54 17.10 12.69
C ASN A 130 1.75 15.84 13.56
N ARG A 131 2.75 15.00 13.26
CA ARG A 131 3.10 13.84 14.10
C ARG A 131 3.40 14.27 15.54
N LYS A 132 2.54 13.86 16.48
CA LYS A 132 2.72 14.06 17.94
C LYS A 132 3.60 12.96 18.55
N ASP A 133 4.79 12.72 17.97
CA ASP A 133 5.75 11.76 18.53
C ASP A 133 6.58 12.39 19.66
N SER A 134 7.01 11.55 20.62
CA SER A 134 7.97 11.97 21.64
C SER A 134 9.30 12.41 21.00
N PHE A 135 10.05 13.28 21.67
CA PHE A 135 11.32 13.80 21.20
C PHE A 135 12.29 12.68 20.74
N PHE A 136 12.44 11.62 21.56
CA PHE A 136 13.28 10.46 21.23
C PHE A 136 12.84 9.75 19.94
N LYS A 137 11.54 9.53 19.76
CA LYS A 137 11.01 8.91 18.53
C LYS A 137 11.25 9.79 17.31
N LYS A 138 11.16 11.13 17.46
CA LYS A 138 11.46 12.09 16.37
C LYS A 138 12.94 12.03 15.96
N VAL A 139 13.85 12.00 16.93
CA VAL A 139 15.30 11.90 16.65
C VAL A 139 15.65 10.58 15.98
N GLN A 140 15.17 9.45 16.53
CA GLN A 140 15.37 8.12 15.95
C GLN A 140 14.83 8.03 14.51
N SER A 141 13.63 8.53 14.28
CA SER A 141 13.01 8.58 12.95
C SER A 141 13.80 9.46 11.99
N ARG A 142 14.35 10.61 12.45
CA ARG A 142 15.17 11.51 11.64
C ARG A 142 16.47 10.84 11.20
N ILE A 143 17.15 10.13 12.10
CA ILE A 143 18.39 9.39 11.81
C ILE A 143 18.10 8.27 10.80
N ALA A 144 17.10 7.42 11.07
CA ALA A 144 16.73 6.32 10.20
C ALA A 144 16.31 6.79 8.80
N ASN A 145 15.48 7.84 8.71
CA ASN A 145 15.08 8.42 7.43
C ASN A 145 16.23 9.13 6.71
N GLY A 146 17.17 9.75 7.46
CA GLY A 146 18.39 10.36 6.90
C GLY A 146 19.27 9.30 6.24
N PHE A 147 19.56 8.21 6.95
CA PHE A 147 20.32 7.08 6.42
C PHE A 147 19.64 6.48 5.19
N ARG A 148 18.34 6.19 5.28
CA ARG A 148 17.58 5.65 4.15
C ARG A 148 17.67 6.57 2.92
N ARG A 149 17.41 7.88 3.08
CA ARG A 149 17.49 8.86 1.98
C ARG A 149 18.87 8.89 1.34
N MET A 150 19.94 8.81 2.15
CA MET A 150 21.31 8.72 1.66
C MET A 150 21.54 7.45 0.82
N MET A 151 20.91 6.34 1.20
CA MET A 151 21.06 5.05 0.50
C MET A 151 20.19 4.94 -0.75
N THR A 152 18.96 5.45 -0.70
CA THR A 152 17.97 5.31 -1.80
C THR A 152 18.02 6.46 -2.80
N HIS A 153 18.37 7.69 -2.35
CA HIS A 153 18.29 8.91 -3.15
C HIS A 153 16.91 9.14 -3.77
N ASP A 154 15.83 8.78 -3.02
CA ASP A 154 14.46 8.82 -3.50
C ASP A 154 13.74 10.15 -3.24
N GLY A 155 14.34 11.07 -2.48
CA GLY A 155 13.73 12.35 -2.13
C GLY A 155 12.47 12.26 -1.23
N VAL A 156 12.07 11.05 -0.79
CA VAL A 156 10.85 10.84 -0.02
C VAL A 156 11.05 11.17 1.45
N GLN A 157 10.15 12.01 1.99
CA GLN A 157 10.22 12.48 3.36
C GLN A 157 9.65 11.48 4.38
N ASP A 158 8.51 10.86 4.07
CA ASP A 158 7.80 9.94 4.97
C ASP A 158 7.43 8.63 4.26
N THR A 159 8.36 7.67 4.23
CA THR A 159 8.11 6.34 3.66
C THR A 159 7.24 5.46 4.56
N GLY A 160 7.14 5.81 5.83
CA GLY A 160 6.31 5.10 6.80
C GLY A 160 4.83 5.47 6.76
N CYS A 161 4.43 6.45 5.93
CA CYS A 161 3.01 6.72 5.71
C CYS A 161 2.39 5.55 4.93
N PRO A 162 1.32 4.90 5.43
CA PRO A 162 0.69 3.81 4.69
C PRO A 162 -0.12 4.33 3.50
N LEU A 163 -0.67 5.54 3.60
CA LEU A 163 -1.56 6.08 2.57
C LEU A 163 -0.79 6.36 1.27
N LYS A 164 -1.02 5.52 0.28
CA LYS A 164 -0.41 5.59 -1.05
C LYS A 164 -1.41 5.17 -2.11
N VAL A 165 -1.28 5.74 -3.30
CA VAL A 165 -1.95 5.28 -4.52
C VAL A 165 -0.88 5.02 -5.57
N ILE A 166 -0.94 3.85 -6.21
CA ILE A 166 0.07 3.38 -7.17
C ILE A 166 -0.64 2.85 -8.40
N HIS A 167 -0.12 3.12 -9.59
CA HIS A 167 -0.56 2.44 -10.80
C HIS A 167 -0.38 0.93 -10.66
N THR A 168 -1.44 0.17 -10.84
CA THR A 168 -1.44 -1.29 -10.62
C THR A 168 -0.39 -2.00 -11.48
N CYS A 169 -0.26 -1.60 -12.75
CA CYS A 169 0.75 -2.16 -13.63
C CYS A 169 2.18 -1.92 -13.13
N CYS A 170 2.47 -0.76 -12.52
CA CYS A 170 3.77 -0.46 -11.93
C CYS A 170 3.97 -1.23 -10.63
N ALA A 171 2.93 -1.31 -9.78
CA ALA A 171 2.96 -2.06 -8.52
C ALA A 171 3.22 -3.56 -8.75
N LYS A 172 2.56 -4.18 -9.74
CA LYS A 172 2.76 -5.60 -10.11
C LYS A 172 4.20 -5.91 -10.55
N ARG A 173 4.90 -4.94 -11.15
CA ARG A 173 6.30 -5.10 -11.59
C ARG A 173 7.34 -4.92 -10.48
N ILE A 174 6.94 -4.50 -9.27
CA ILE A 174 7.88 -4.35 -8.16
C ILE A 174 8.40 -5.73 -7.74
N PRO A 175 9.73 -5.95 -7.67
CA PRO A 175 10.30 -7.16 -7.11
C PRO A 175 10.15 -7.15 -5.59
N PHE A 176 9.02 -7.66 -5.09
CA PHE A 176 8.71 -7.68 -3.66
C PHE A 176 9.56 -8.68 -2.90
N PHE A 177 10.10 -8.24 -1.77
CA PHE A 177 10.62 -9.09 -0.70
C PHE A 177 10.22 -8.53 0.67
N THR A 178 10.38 -9.32 1.72
CA THR A 178 10.03 -8.89 3.09
C THR A 178 10.69 -7.57 3.46
N GLY A 179 9.90 -6.59 3.93
CA GLY A 179 10.38 -5.23 4.24
C GLY A 179 10.21 -4.22 3.11
N MET A 180 9.93 -4.65 1.86
CA MET A 180 9.86 -3.78 0.68
C MET A 180 8.76 -2.73 0.69
N HIS A 181 7.71 -2.90 1.48
CA HIS A 181 6.63 -1.91 1.61
C HIS A 181 7.13 -0.50 2.00
N ARG A 182 8.33 -0.41 2.63
CA ARG A 182 8.98 0.87 2.99
C ARG A 182 9.69 1.54 1.81
N PHE A 183 9.93 0.81 0.72
CA PHE A 183 10.71 1.26 -0.43
C PHE A 183 9.86 1.46 -1.69
N LEU A 184 8.53 1.36 -1.59
CA LEU A 184 7.63 1.48 -2.75
C LEU A 184 7.94 2.70 -3.63
N PRO A 185 8.09 3.94 -3.09
CA PRO A 185 8.45 5.07 -3.91
C PRO A 185 9.82 4.91 -4.60
N ALA A 186 10.82 4.41 -3.87
CA ALA A 186 12.16 4.20 -4.42
C ALA A 186 12.17 3.15 -5.54
N LEU A 187 11.32 2.10 -5.42
CA LEU A 187 11.18 1.05 -6.41
C LEU A 187 10.45 1.52 -7.67
N ILE A 188 9.47 2.41 -7.51
CA ILE A 188 8.82 3.07 -8.63
C ILE A 188 9.80 3.98 -9.38
N LEU A 189 10.61 4.78 -8.66
CA LEU A 189 11.69 5.56 -9.29
C LEU A 189 12.69 4.69 -10.04
N LEU A 190 12.99 3.49 -9.52
CA LEU A 190 13.89 2.55 -10.16
C LEU A 190 13.34 2.05 -11.51
N GLN A 191 12.02 1.95 -11.64
CA GLN A 191 11.33 1.62 -12.89
C GLN A 191 11.26 2.81 -13.88
N GLY A 192 11.77 3.98 -13.50
CA GLY A 192 11.67 5.23 -14.28
C GLY A 192 10.36 6.00 -14.05
N GLY A 193 9.55 5.59 -13.08
CA GLY A 193 8.31 6.28 -12.70
C GLY A 193 8.55 7.52 -11.86
N LYS A 194 7.50 8.33 -11.67
CA LYS A 194 7.49 9.59 -10.92
C LYS A 194 6.78 9.41 -9.57
N VAL A 195 7.23 10.16 -8.57
CA VAL A 195 6.68 10.13 -7.21
C VAL A 195 6.15 11.51 -6.83
N LYS A 196 4.90 11.56 -6.36
CA LYS A 196 4.30 12.76 -5.74
C LYS A 196 4.13 12.53 -4.26
N GLN A 197 4.40 13.55 -3.46
CA GLN A 197 4.17 13.54 -2.02
C GLN A 197 3.10 14.58 -1.67
N VAL A 198 2.10 14.19 -0.88
CA VAL A 198 0.95 15.05 -0.50
C VAL A 198 0.78 15.01 1.02
N PRO A 199 0.64 16.15 1.70
CA PRO A 199 0.31 16.18 3.12
C PRO A 199 -1.04 15.50 3.40
N VAL A 200 -1.07 14.61 4.41
CA VAL A 200 -2.27 13.86 4.83
C VAL A 200 -2.45 13.93 6.35
N HIS A 201 -3.67 13.70 6.81
CA HIS A 201 -3.98 13.69 8.24
C HIS A 201 -3.37 12.45 8.92
N HIS A 202 -3.06 12.61 10.20
CA HIS A 202 -2.56 11.51 11.02
C HIS A 202 -3.20 11.56 12.41
N PHE A 203 -3.82 10.46 12.80
CA PHE A 203 -4.57 10.32 14.05
C PHE A 203 -3.85 9.41 15.05
N PRO A 204 -4.11 9.57 16.35
CA PRO A 204 -3.69 8.58 17.33
C PRO A 204 -4.35 7.22 17.03
N ARG A 205 -3.63 6.12 17.32
CA ARG A 205 -4.18 4.76 17.23
C ARG A 205 -5.36 4.62 18.19
N LEU A 206 -6.47 4.06 17.72
CA LEU A 206 -7.68 3.85 18.52
C LEU A 206 -7.53 2.61 19.42
N ASN A 207 -7.07 1.48 18.89
CA ASN A 207 -6.92 0.22 19.60
C ASN A 207 -5.60 -0.49 19.22
N GLY A 208 -5.15 -1.41 20.08
CA GLY A 208 -4.03 -2.31 19.81
C GLY A 208 -2.68 -1.84 20.34
N VAL A 209 -1.77 -2.81 20.53
CA VAL A 209 -0.38 -2.60 20.97
C VAL A 209 0.54 -2.74 19.76
N SER A 210 1.60 -1.92 19.71
CA SER A 210 2.60 -2.04 18.63
C SER A 210 3.27 -3.43 18.69
N LYS A 211 3.04 -4.26 17.67
CA LYS A 211 3.52 -5.65 17.56
C LYS A 211 5.00 -5.77 17.19
N TYR A 212 5.71 -4.65 17.02
CA TYR A 212 7.10 -4.64 16.57
C TYR A 212 8.11 -4.48 17.71
N HIS A 213 9.03 -5.44 17.85
CA HIS A 213 10.19 -5.34 18.74
C HIS A 213 11.25 -4.36 18.20
N LEU A 214 12.00 -3.70 19.08
CA LEU A 214 13.00 -2.68 18.75
C LEU A 214 14.07 -3.15 17.73
N TRP A 215 14.53 -4.39 17.85
CA TRP A 215 15.54 -4.98 16.95
C TRP A 215 15.04 -5.09 15.49
N ASN A 216 13.81 -5.56 15.31
CA ASN A 216 13.22 -5.68 13.96
C ASN A 216 12.93 -4.31 13.33
N ARG A 217 12.84 -3.25 14.15
CA ARG A 217 12.61 -1.88 13.66
C ARG A 217 13.88 -1.17 13.18
N LEU A 218 15.07 -1.60 13.59
CA LEU A 218 16.33 -0.94 13.28
C LEU A 218 17.20 -1.77 12.32
N VAL A 219 17.40 -3.04 12.61
CA VAL A 219 18.34 -3.89 11.84
C VAL A 219 17.79 -4.25 10.48
N SER A 220 16.53 -4.73 10.39
CA SER A 220 15.93 -5.13 9.11
C SER A 220 15.88 -3.97 8.11
N PRO A 221 15.33 -2.77 8.44
CA PRO A 221 15.32 -1.65 7.49
C PRO A 221 16.71 -1.17 7.08
N PHE A 222 17.70 -1.34 7.95
CA PHE A 222 19.09 -1.03 7.62
C PHE A 222 19.63 -1.98 6.55
N MET A 223 19.45 -3.28 6.74
CA MET A 223 19.84 -4.30 5.75
C MET A 223 19.08 -4.14 4.44
N ASP A 224 17.79 -3.83 4.49
CA ASP A 224 16.94 -3.59 3.32
C ASP A 224 17.47 -2.43 2.45
N CYS A 225 18.11 -1.40 3.06
CA CYS A 225 18.77 -0.33 2.32
C CYS A 225 19.93 -0.84 1.45
N PHE A 226 20.73 -1.80 1.95
CA PHE A 226 21.81 -2.41 1.16
C PHE A 226 21.24 -3.30 0.04
N ALA A 227 20.20 -4.08 0.33
CA ALA A 227 19.50 -4.88 -0.66
C ALA A 227 18.94 -4.00 -1.80
N TYR A 228 18.28 -2.88 -1.46
CA TYR A 228 17.84 -1.90 -2.45
C TYR A 228 19.00 -1.33 -3.28
N ARG A 229 20.10 -0.96 -2.64
CA ARG A 229 21.28 -0.40 -3.33
C ARG A 229 21.93 -1.41 -4.26
N TRP A 230 22.02 -2.67 -3.85
CA TRP A 230 22.47 -3.77 -4.69
C TRP A 230 21.56 -3.94 -5.91
N MET A 231 20.23 -4.00 -5.68
CA MET A 231 19.24 -4.08 -6.75
C MET A 231 19.34 -2.90 -7.72
N LYS A 232 19.45 -1.66 -7.20
CA LYS A 232 19.56 -0.45 -8.01
C LYS A 232 20.73 -0.49 -9.00
N LYS A 233 21.88 -1.09 -8.60
CA LYS A 233 23.04 -1.25 -9.46
C LYS A 233 22.86 -2.30 -10.56
N ARG A 234 21.89 -3.19 -10.41
CA ARG A 234 21.68 -4.36 -11.30
C ARG A 234 20.29 -4.36 -11.94
N TYR A 235 19.52 -3.33 -11.71
CA TYR A 235 18.18 -3.23 -12.28
C TYR A 235 18.26 -3.08 -13.79
N ILE A 236 17.53 -3.95 -14.49
CA ILE A 236 17.43 -3.89 -15.94
C ILE A 236 16.28 -2.96 -16.31
N ASN A 237 16.60 -1.85 -16.95
CA ASN A 237 15.63 -0.93 -17.50
C ASN A 237 15.96 -0.71 -18.99
N TYR A 238 14.98 -0.92 -19.85
CA TYR A 238 15.15 -0.72 -21.30
C TYR A 238 13.87 -0.15 -21.92
N LYS A 239 14.04 0.45 -23.07
CA LYS A 239 12.92 0.85 -23.95
C LYS A 239 13.06 0.13 -25.27
N ILE A 240 11.98 -0.45 -25.74
CA ILE A 240 11.91 -1.00 -27.09
C ILE A 240 11.83 0.21 -28.03
N ALA A 241 12.78 0.31 -28.96
CA ALA A 241 12.84 1.39 -29.94
C ALA A 241 12.01 1.08 -31.20
N ASP A 242 11.91 -0.21 -31.52
CA ASP A 242 11.16 -0.69 -32.69
C ASP A 242 10.72 -2.13 -32.46
N GLU A 243 9.47 -2.47 -32.82
CA GLU A 243 8.93 -3.83 -32.69
C GLU A 243 7.89 -4.12 -33.77
N ASN A 244 7.78 -5.37 -34.21
CA ASN A 244 6.74 -5.82 -35.14
C ASN A 244 5.89 -6.98 -34.56
N TYR A 245 6.19 -7.42 -33.35
CA TYR A 245 5.54 -8.59 -32.73
C TYR A 245 4.07 -8.33 -32.40
N ILE A 246 3.78 -7.17 -31.79
CA ILE A 246 2.42 -6.78 -31.42
C ILE A 246 1.59 -6.43 -32.65
N GLU A 247 2.19 -5.73 -33.65
CA GLU A 247 1.52 -5.40 -34.89
C GLU A 247 1.02 -6.64 -35.64
N ARG A 248 1.80 -7.73 -35.64
CA ARG A 248 1.43 -9.00 -36.31
C ARG A 248 0.39 -9.83 -35.57
N GLN A 249 0.14 -9.54 -34.26
CA GLN A 249 -0.88 -10.25 -33.49
C GLN A 249 -2.24 -9.54 -33.54
N ASN A 250 -2.26 -8.25 -33.87
CA ASN A 250 -3.48 -7.43 -33.95
C ASN A 250 -3.98 -7.22 -35.40
N GLY A 251 -3.32 -7.78 -36.41
CA GLY A 251 -3.69 -7.81 -37.82
C GLY A 251 -4.23 -9.18 -38.23
#